data_9e72abbbf42fa3fa9b32849b872ced93
#
_entry.id   9e72abbbf42fa3fa9b32849b872ced93
#
_cell.length_a   1.000
_cell.length_b   1.000
_cell.length_c   1.000
_cell.angle_alpha   90.00
_cell.angle_beta   90.00
_cell.angle_gamma   90.00
#
_symmetry.space_group_name_H-M   'P 1'
#
loop_
_entity.id
_entity.type
_entity.pdbx_description
1 polymer ?
#
loop_
_entity_poly.entity_id
_entity_poly.type
_entity_poly.pdbx_seq_one_letter_code
_entity_poly.pdbx_strand_id
1 'polypeptide(L)'
;MLAPTPYFADRGCHVRIYEEARALLRRGHDVRIVTYHLGRDLPGVPTVRIPPVPWYRKLTAGPSWHKPYLDILLLFKSLVVARTFHPDIIHAHLHEGAFLGVFLKRLLGVPLLFDCQGSLTGEIVDHGFVREGSLLYRLFQGIEGFVNRGADLIVTSSGPGAHDLRDRWQMAGDKVRVLMDGVDTDEFSPRSGADARRRLGILPDVPVAVFLGVMNAYQGMDILLEAAGMLGERGTKLHFLIMGFPEECYRRMAVERGLAGRMTFTGRIDYADAAALLSAGDVALAPKVSLTEANGKLFNYMACGLPVVAFDTPVNREILGETGVYARFGDAGDFADRLEALLANHEKRKELARQSREKAVREHSWESRGGCLDALCRGLAG
;
A
#
# COMPACT_ATOMS: atom_id res chain seq x y z
N MET A 1 -11.13 -12.45 -9.16
CA MET A 1 -9.85 -11.78 -8.81
C MET A 1 -8.85 -12.82 -8.35
N LEU A 2 -7.58 -12.72 -8.80
CA LEU A 2 -6.48 -13.61 -8.40
C LEU A 2 -5.56 -12.86 -7.44
N ALA A 3 -5.38 -13.37 -6.22
CA ALA A 3 -4.58 -12.74 -5.18
C ALA A 3 -3.55 -13.73 -4.62
N PRO A 4 -2.36 -13.90 -5.23
CA PRO A 4 -1.31 -14.84 -4.81
C PRO A 4 -0.58 -14.36 -3.55
N THR A 5 -1.33 -14.22 -2.48
CA THR A 5 -0.86 -13.65 -1.21
C THR A 5 -1.63 -14.25 -0.03
N PRO A 6 -1.10 -14.20 1.20
CA PRO A 6 -1.86 -14.52 2.43
C PRO A 6 -2.94 -13.46 2.71
N TYR A 7 -4.00 -13.47 1.93
CA TYR A 7 -5.08 -12.49 1.99
C TYR A 7 -6.07 -12.83 3.12
N PHE A 8 -6.50 -11.92 3.99
CA PHE A 8 -6.12 -10.58 4.30
C PHE A 8 -5.15 -10.59 5.49
N ALA A 9 -4.09 -9.80 5.47
CA ALA A 9 -3.10 -9.71 6.55
C ALA A 9 -2.61 -8.27 6.78
N ASP A 10 -3.53 -7.30 6.71
CA ASP A 10 -3.34 -5.86 7.03
C ASP A 10 -2.13 -5.22 6.33
N ARG A 11 -1.98 -5.52 5.04
CA ARG A 11 -0.92 -4.97 4.18
C ARG A 11 -1.54 -4.11 3.08
N GLY A 12 -0.82 -3.10 2.60
CA GLY A 12 -1.32 -2.17 1.58
C GLY A 12 -1.90 -2.85 0.35
N CYS A 13 -1.19 -3.86 -0.21
CA CYS A 13 -1.71 -4.63 -1.35
C CYS A 13 -3.03 -5.39 -1.02
N HIS A 14 -3.20 -5.87 0.22
CA HIS A 14 -4.44 -6.55 0.63
C HIS A 14 -5.60 -5.57 0.78
N VAL A 15 -5.31 -4.36 1.31
CA VAL A 15 -6.30 -3.28 1.40
C VAL A 15 -6.78 -2.90 0.00
N ARG A 16 -5.87 -2.72 -0.96
CA ARG A 16 -6.22 -2.43 -2.36
C ARG A 16 -7.12 -3.51 -2.96
N ILE A 17 -6.74 -4.79 -2.85
CA ILE A 17 -7.54 -5.92 -3.35
C ILE A 17 -8.94 -5.91 -2.72
N TYR A 18 -9.03 -5.68 -1.42
CA TYR A 18 -10.28 -5.64 -0.69
C TYR A 18 -11.19 -4.49 -1.14
N GLU A 19 -10.65 -3.29 -1.21
CA GLU A 19 -11.41 -2.11 -1.57
C GLU A 19 -11.84 -2.11 -3.05
N GLU A 20 -11.00 -2.60 -3.95
CA GLU A 20 -11.38 -2.79 -5.35
C GLU A 20 -12.52 -3.83 -5.48
N ALA A 21 -12.45 -4.94 -4.75
CA ALA A 21 -13.52 -5.93 -4.71
C ALA A 21 -14.83 -5.32 -4.17
N ARG A 22 -14.77 -4.57 -3.06
CA ARG A 22 -15.94 -3.85 -2.49
C ARG A 22 -16.53 -2.85 -3.47
N ALA A 23 -15.67 -2.07 -4.12
CA ALA A 23 -16.10 -1.05 -5.06
C ALA A 23 -16.82 -1.65 -6.28
N LEU A 24 -16.38 -2.80 -6.78
CA LEU A 24 -17.04 -3.54 -7.85
C LEU A 24 -18.36 -4.18 -7.38
N LEU A 25 -18.36 -4.80 -6.20
CA LEU A 25 -19.59 -5.38 -5.60
C LEU A 25 -20.68 -4.33 -5.39
N ARG A 26 -20.33 -3.12 -4.87
CA ARG A 26 -21.26 -1.99 -4.72
C ARG A 26 -21.85 -1.51 -6.05
N ARG A 27 -21.17 -1.79 -7.19
CA ARG A 27 -21.62 -1.45 -8.54
C ARG A 27 -22.36 -2.58 -9.26
N GLY A 28 -22.69 -3.65 -8.52
CA GLY A 28 -23.50 -4.76 -9.02
C GLY A 28 -22.71 -5.83 -9.77
N HIS A 29 -21.38 -5.83 -9.70
CA HIS A 29 -20.58 -6.95 -10.19
C HIS A 29 -20.62 -8.10 -9.19
N ASP A 30 -20.57 -9.34 -9.69
CA ASP A 30 -20.28 -10.52 -8.86
C ASP A 30 -18.74 -10.70 -8.82
N VAL A 31 -18.16 -10.72 -7.62
CA VAL A 31 -16.71 -10.78 -7.43
C VAL A 31 -16.35 -11.95 -6.53
N ARG A 32 -15.33 -12.71 -6.91
CA ARG A 32 -14.71 -13.74 -6.06
C ARG A 32 -13.20 -13.58 -6.04
N ILE A 33 -12.63 -13.51 -4.84
CA ILE A 33 -11.18 -13.51 -4.65
C ILE A 33 -10.71 -14.95 -4.47
N VAL A 34 -9.77 -15.40 -5.34
CA VAL A 34 -9.09 -16.70 -5.17
C VAL A 34 -7.68 -16.44 -4.67
N THR A 35 -7.32 -17.03 -3.53
CA THR A 35 -6.10 -16.69 -2.79
C THR A 35 -5.45 -17.88 -2.09
N TYR A 36 -4.27 -17.66 -1.47
CA TYR A 36 -3.61 -18.67 -0.64
C TYR A 36 -4.44 -19.04 0.59
N HIS A 37 -4.05 -20.11 1.29
CA HIS A 37 -4.77 -20.63 2.47
C HIS A 37 -4.62 -19.79 3.73
N LEU A 38 -3.60 -18.92 3.83
CA LEU A 38 -3.34 -18.06 4.98
C LEU A 38 -4.08 -16.73 4.88
N GLY A 39 -4.21 -16.08 6.01
CA GLY A 39 -4.91 -14.80 6.15
C GLY A 39 -6.29 -14.96 6.78
N ARG A 40 -7.11 -13.90 6.73
CA ARG A 40 -8.49 -13.89 7.23
C ARG A 40 -9.47 -13.45 6.14
N ASP A 41 -10.71 -13.86 6.26
CA ASP A 41 -11.78 -13.38 5.38
C ASP A 41 -12.36 -12.08 5.97
N LEU A 42 -12.67 -11.13 5.10
CA LEU A 42 -13.33 -9.89 5.49
C LEU A 42 -14.82 -9.93 5.10
N PRO A 43 -15.68 -9.29 5.89
CA PRO A 43 -17.11 -9.26 5.62
C PRO A 43 -17.45 -8.67 4.25
N GLY A 44 -18.45 -9.27 3.59
CA GLY A 44 -19.00 -8.74 2.35
C GLY A 44 -18.18 -8.99 1.08
N VAL A 45 -17.02 -9.67 1.18
CA VAL A 45 -16.19 -10.00 0.01
C VAL A 45 -15.97 -11.52 -0.09
N PRO A 46 -16.61 -12.21 -1.05
CA PRO A 46 -16.47 -13.65 -1.22
C PRO A 46 -15.04 -14.08 -1.51
N THR A 47 -14.45 -14.87 -0.61
CA THR A 47 -13.05 -15.32 -0.69
C THR A 47 -12.99 -16.84 -0.78
N VAL A 48 -12.22 -17.36 -1.73
CA VAL A 48 -12.00 -18.79 -1.93
C VAL A 48 -10.51 -19.10 -1.78
N ARG A 49 -10.16 -20.04 -0.91
CA ARG A 49 -8.78 -20.37 -0.59
C ARG A 49 -8.32 -21.68 -1.22
N ILE A 50 -7.01 -21.77 -1.51
CA ILE A 50 -6.38 -23.05 -1.82
C ILE A 50 -6.45 -24.00 -0.62
N PRO A 51 -6.29 -25.32 -0.81
CA PRO A 51 -6.17 -26.26 0.29
C PRO A 51 -5.06 -25.86 1.28
N PRO A 52 -5.22 -26.18 2.57
CA PRO A 52 -4.21 -25.87 3.57
C PRO A 52 -2.85 -26.52 3.27
N VAL A 53 -1.77 -25.73 3.43
CA VAL A 53 -0.38 -26.19 3.31
C VAL A 53 0.29 -26.01 4.68
N PRO A 54 0.33 -27.02 5.54
CA PRO A 54 0.65 -26.88 6.97
C PRO A 54 2.04 -26.32 7.27
N TRP A 55 3.01 -26.57 6.40
CA TRP A 55 4.39 -26.08 6.56
C TRP A 55 4.63 -24.66 6.08
N TYR A 56 3.68 -24.06 5.34
CA TYR A 56 3.77 -22.66 4.93
C TYR A 56 2.99 -21.76 5.88
N ARG A 57 3.68 -20.90 6.62
CA ARG A 57 3.09 -19.99 7.63
C ARG A 57 3.49 -18.53 7.46
N LYS A 58 4.14 -18.18 6.36
CA LYS A 58 4.65 -16.81 6.12
C LYS A 58 3.51 -15.85 5.79
N LEU A 59 3.28 -14.85 6.65
CA LEU A 59 2.34 -13.75 6.43
C LEU A 59 3.01 -12.48 5.91
N THR A 60 4.34 -12.37 6.03
CA THR A 60 5.11 -11.18 5.64
C THR A 60 5.28 -11.07 4.12
N ALA A 61 5.52 -9.83 3.64
CA ALA A 61 5.83 -9.54 2.24
C ALA A 61 7.18 -10.15 1.80
N GLY A 62 7.41 -10.10 0.51
CA GLY A 62 8.67 -10.44 -0.14
C GLY A 62 8.70 -11.83 -0.74
N PRO A 63 9.76 -12.11 -1.50
CA PRO A 63 9.94 -13.37 -2.23
C PRO A 63 10.02 -14.59 -1.30
N SER A 64 9.60 -15.74 -1.80
CA SER A 64 9.67 -17.02 -1.09
C SER A 64 9.79 -18.17 -2.08
N TRP A 65 10.66 -19.12 -1.80
CA TRP A 65 10.80 -20.36 -2.58
C TRP A 65 9.56 -21.27 -2.50
N HIS A 66 8.63 -20.96 -1.61
CA HIS A 66 7.35 -21.66 -1.50
C HIS A 66 6.30 -21.17 -2.51
N LYS A 67 6.46 -19.98 -3.09
CA LYS A 67 5.47 -19.41 -4.03
C LYS A 67 5.20 -20.30 -5.25
N PRO A 68 6.19 -20.89 -5.95
CA PRO A 68 5.90 -21.67 -7.14
C PRO A 68 4.86 -22.79 -6.96
N TYR A 69 4.94 -23.58 -5.90
CA TYR A 69 3.95 -24.64 -5.70
C TYR A 69 2.61 -24.10 -5.16
N LEU A 70 2.61 -23.01 -4.38
CA LEU A 70 1.38 -22.34 -3.96
C LEU A 70 0.64 -21.76 -5.17
N ASP A 71 1.37 -21.22 -6.14
CA ASP A 71 0.82 -20.69 -7.37
C ASP A 71 0.23 -21.80 -8.26
N ILE A 72 0.85 -22.98 -8.30
CA ILE A 72 0.28 -24.14 -8.97
C ILE A 72 -1.06 -24.53 -8.32
N LEU A 73 -1.12 -24.61 -6.99
CA LEU A 73 -2.37 -24.89 -6.29
C LEU A 73 -3.42 -23.80 -6.54
N LEU A 74 -2.99 -22.52 -6.60
CA LEU A 74 -3.85 -21.39 -6.90
C LEU A 74 -4.41 -21.47 -8.32
N LEU A 75 -3.59 -21.85 -9.30
CA LEU A 75 -4.03 -22.07 -10.68
C LEU A 75 -5.15 -23.14 -10.76
N PHE A 76 -4.91 -24.31 -10.16
CA PHE A 76 -5.92 -25.37 -10.14
C PHE A 76 -7.20 -24.95 -9.43
N LYS A 77 -7.08 -24.27 -8.28
CA LYS A 77 -8.24 -23.75 -7.55
C LYS A 77 -9.02 -22.74 -8.38
N SER A 78 -8.32 -21.87 -9.10
CA SER A 78 -8.93 -20.87 -9.97
C SER A 78 -9.69 -21.51 -11.14
N LEU A 79 -9.16 -22.58 -11.74
CA LEU A 79 -9.86 -23.34 -12.78
C LEU A 79 -11.14 -24.00 -12.25
N VAL A 80 -11.09 -24.55 -11.04
CA VAL A 80 -12.30 -25.13 -10.40
C VAL A 80 -13.35 -24.05 -10.15
N VAL A 81 -12.94 -22.90 -9.62
CA VAL A 81 -13.85 -21.77 -9.38
C VAL A 81 -14.42 -21.25 -10.70
N ALA A 82 -13.59 -21.07 -11.73
CA ALA A 82 -14.03 -20.55 -13.03
C ALA A 82 -15.09 -21.42 -13.71
N ARG A 83 -15.05 -22.74 -13.51
CA ARG A 83 -16.07 -23.68 -14.08
C ARG A 83 -17.47 -23.45 -13.53
N THR A 84 -17.61 -22.92 -12.32
CA THR A 84 -18.91 -22.69 -11.68
C THR A 84 -19.28 -21.22 -11.65
N PHE A 85 -18.30 -20.35 -11.69
CA PHE A 85 -18.47 -18.90 -11.58
C PHE A 85 -18.63 -18.23 -12.96
N HIS A 86 -18.05 -18.82 -14.02
CA HIS A 86 -18.07 -18.30 -15.39
C HIS A 86 -17.67 -16.81 -15.45
N PRO A 87 -16.42 -16.45 -15.10
CA PRO A 87 -16.00 -15.06 -15.05
C PRO A 87 -15.96 -14.42 -16.45
N ASP A 88 -16.39 -13.17 -16.56
CA ASP A 88 -16.23 -12.36 -17.78
C ASP A 88 -14.82 -11.75 -17.87
N ILE A 89 -14.14 -11.56 -16.72
CA ILE A 89 -12.82 -10.95 -16.63
C ILE A 89 -11.99 -11.69 -15.57
N ILE A 90 -10.70 -11.86 -15.85
CA ILE A 90 -9.70 -12.21 -14.84
C ILE A 90 -9.03 -10.91 -14.39
N HIS A 91 -9.27 -10.51 -13.14
CA HIS A 91 -8.56 -9.41 -12.52
C HIS A 91 -7.45 -9.98 -11.63
N ALA A 92 -6.20 -9.82 -12.06
CA ALA A 92 -5.05 -10.41 -11.41
C ALA A 92 -4.20 -9.35 -10.70
N HIS A 93 -3.94 -9.57 -9.42
CA HIS A 93 -3.10 -8.72 -8.59
C HIS A 93 -1.70 -9.32 -8.48
N LEU A 94 -0.69 -8.46 -8.45
CA LEU A 94 0.72 -8.83 -8.39
C LEU A 94 1.17 -9.62 -9.63
N HIS A 95 2.48 -9.71 -9.83
CA HIS A 95 3.05 -10.37 -11.03
C HIS A 95 2.76 -11.88 -11.07
N GLU A 96 2.77 -12.55 -9.91
CA GLU A 96 2.44 -13.97 -9.83
C GLU A 96 0.98 -14.23 -10.24
N GLY A 97 0.04 -13.37 -9.77
CA GLY A 97 -1.36 -13.46 -10.18
C GLY A 97 -1.55 -13.23 -11.67
N ALA A 98 -0.85 -12.22 -12.21
CA ALA A 98 -0.92 -11.95 -13.65
C ALA A 98 -0.24 -13.04 -14.48
N PHE A 99 0.84 -13.64 -13.99
CA PHE A 99 1.46 -14.80 -14.62
C PHE A 99 0.46 -15.96 -14.77
N LEU A 100 -0.23 -16.32 -13.68
CA LEU A 100 -1.29 -17.33 -13.72
C LEU A 100 -2.46 -16.87 -14.61
N GLY A 101 -2.80 -15.59 -14.56
CA GLY A 101 -3.85 -14.96 -15.35
C GLY A 101 -3.63 -15.11 -16.85
N VAL A 102 -2.38 -15.02 -17.34
CA VAL A 102 -2.06 -15.24 -18.77
C VAL A 102 -2.41 -16.65 -19.24
N PHE A 103 -2.20 -17.66 -18.38
CA PHE A 103 -2.60 -19.04 -18.71
C PHE A 103 -4.11 -19.21 -18.64
N LEU A 104 -4.76 -18.71 -17.58
CA LEU A 104 -6.20 -18.79 -17.39
C LEU A 104 -6.97 -18.08 -18.51
N LYS A 105 -6.52 -16.90 -18.93
CA LYS A 105 -7.06 -16.17 -20.06
C LYS A 105 -7.15 -17.03 -21.33
N ARG A 106 -6.08 -17.77 -21.66
CA ARG A 106 -6.06 -18.64 -22.84
C ARG A 106 -6.97 -19.84 -22.70
N LEU A 107 -7.08 -20.39 -21.48
CA LEU A 107 -7.91 -21.57 -21.23
C LEU A 107 -9.40 -21.24 -21.16
N LEU A 108 -9.76 -20.07 -20.67
CA LEU A 108 -11.14 -19.66 -20.44
C LEU A 108 -11.69 -18.77 -21.56
N GLY A 109 -10.83 -18.20 -22.40
CA GLY A 109 -11.23 -17.26 -23.46
C GLY A 109 -11.71 -15.90 -22.95
N VAL A 110 -11.30 -15.49 -21.74
CA VAL A 110 -11.71 -14.23 -21.12
C VAL A 110 -10.54 -13.25 -20.97
N PRO A 111 -10.76 -11.93 -21.00
CA PRO A 111 -9.69 -10.95 -20.91
C PRO A 111 -9.04 -10.88 -19.51
N LEU A 112 -7.78 -10.44 -19.51
CA LEU A 112 -6.95 -10.28 -18.31
C LEU A 112 -6.69 -8.82 -18.01
N LEU A 113 -7.23 -8.33 -16.90
CA LEU A 113 -6.84 -7.09 -16.24
C LEU A 113 -5.73 -7.39 -15.24
N PHE A 114 -4.57 -6.76 -15.40
CA PHE A 114 -3.45 -6.87 -14.49
C PHE A 114 -3.31 -5.63 -13.61
N ASP A 115 -3.44 -5.78 -12.30
CA ASP A 115 -3.13 -4.74 -11.31
C ASP A 115 -1.66 -4.80 -10.92
N CYS A 116 -0.86 -3.94 -11.58
CA CYS A 116 0.58 -3.82 -11.43
C CYS A 116 0.90 -2.81 -10.32
N GLN A 117 1.20 -3.30 -9.11
CA GLN A 117 1.45 -2.45 -7.94
C GLN A 117 2.92 -2.02 -7.79
N GLY A 118 3.81 -2.47 -8.67
CA GLY A 118 5.24 -2.15 -8.70
C GLY A 118 5.99 -3.03 -9.70
N SER A 119 7.29 -2.84 -9.88
CA SER A 119 8.12 -3.69 -10.74
C SER A 119 8.55 -4.96 -10.01
N LEU A 120 8.35 -6.13 -10.62
CA LEU A 120 8.84 -7.41 -10.07
C LEU A 120 10.35 -7.41 -9.90
N THR A 121 11.08 -6.99 -10.93
CA THR A 121 12.53 -6.94 -10.90
C THR A 121 13.06 -5.90 -9.92
N GLY A 122 12.37 -4.78 -9.73
CA GLY A 122 12.68 -3.80 -8.69
C GLY A 122 12.49 -4.39 -7.29
N GLU A 123 11.34 -4.98 -7.00
CA GLU A 123 11.04 -5.55 -5.68
C GLU A 123 12.05 -6.63 -5.26
N ILE A 124 12.41 -7.57 -6.14
CA ILE A 124 13.36 -8.64 -5.80
C ILE A 124 14.79 -8.15 -5.59
N VAL A 125 15.18 -7.04 -6.21
CA VAL A 125 16.48 -6.38 -5.97
C VAL A 125 16.45 -5.61 -4.66
N ASP A 126 15.41 -4.82 -4.41
CA ASP A 126 15.23 -4.03 -3.18
C ASP A 126 15.18 -4.92 -1.92
N HIS A 127 14.61 -6.12 -2.05
CA HIS A 127 14.63 -7.13 -0.98
C HIS A 127 15.92 -7.95 -0.88
N GLY A 128 16.95 -7.65 -1.71
CA GLY A 128 18.22 -8.34 -1.71
C GLY A 128 18.14 -9.82 -2.13
N PHE A 129 17.03 -10.24 -2.76
CA PHE A 129 16.82 -11.63 -3.17
C PHE A 129 17.64 -11.99 -4.42
N VAL A 130 17.85 -11.01 -5.30
CA VAL A 130 18.60 -11.18 -6.55
C VAL A 130 19.49 -9.94 -6.78
N ARG A 131 20.69 -10.16 -7.28
CA ARG A 131 21.58 -9.06 -7.73
C ARG A 131 21.18 -8.62 -9.13
N GLU A 132 21.11 -7.31 -9.34
CA GLU A 132 20.91 -6.73 -10.66
C GLU A 132 21.94 -7.25 -11.67
N GLY A 133 21.50 -7.52 -12.90
CA GLY A 133 22.34 -8.05 -13.98
C GLY A 133 22.68 -9.55 -13.90
N SER A 134 22.33 -10.26 -12.81
CA SER A 134 22.52 -11.71 -12.68
C SER A 134 21.65 -12.52 -13.66
N LEU A 135 21.99 -13.80 -13.89
CA LEU A 135 21.16 -14.68 -14.72
C LEU A 135 19.73 -14.81 -14.17
N LEU A 136 19.60 -14.88 -12.85
CA LEU A 136 18.29 -14.96 -12.18
C LEU A 136 17.50 -13.65 -12.36
N TYR A 137 18.17 -12.48 -12.30
CA TYR A 137 17.55 -11.20 -12.62
C TYR A 137 16.99 -11.17 -14.05
N ARG A 138 17.79 -11.65 -15.03
CA ARG A 138 17.34 -11.73 -16.44
C ARG A 138 16.14 -12.67 -16.63
N LEU A 139 16.09 -13.77 -15.87
CA LEU A 139 14.94 -14.68 -15.86
C LEU A 139 13.68 -13.95 -15.36
N PHE A 140 13.77 -13.27 -14.20
CA PHE A 140 12.64 -12.51 -13.67
C PHE A 140 12.21 -11.35 -14.58
N GLN A 141 13.18 -10.70 -15.23
CA GLN A 141 12.90 -9.68 -16.25
C GLN A 141 12.14 -10.28 -17.43
N GLY A 142 12.51 -11.49 -17.87
CA GLY A 142 11.77 -12.23 -18.91
C GLY A 142 10.32 -12.54 -18.49
N ILE A 143 10.14 -12.97 -17.24
CA ILE A 143 8.81 -13.25 -16.66
C ILE A 143 7.97 -11.95 -16.58
N GLU A 144 8.54 -10.86 -16.07
CA GLU A 144 7.88 -9.55 -16.00
C GLU A 144 7.44 -9.09 -17.39
N GLY A 145 8.33 -9.17 -18.38
CA GLY A 145 7.99 -8.84 -19.77
C GLY A 145 6.94 -9.76 -20.40
N PHE A 146 6.93 -11.05 -20.07
CA PHE A 146 5.90 -11.99 -20.52
C PHE A 146 4.53 -11.64 -19.94
N VAL A 147 4.46 -11.33 -18.66
CA VAL A 147 3.25 -10.91 -17.96
C VAL A 147 2.70 -9.61 -18.54
N ASN A 148 3.55 -8.59 -18.66
CA ASN A 148 3.16 -7.27 -19.18
C ASN A 148 2.61 -7.36 -20.61
N ARG A 149 3.22 -8.17 -21.47
CA ARG A 149 2.72 -8.41 -22.83
C ARG A 149 1.46 -9.25 -22.88
N GLY A 150 1.31 -10.19 -21.94
CA GLY A 150 0.20 -11.14 -21.89
C GLY A 150 -1.13 -10.57 -21.40
N ALA A 151 -1.11 -9.51 -20.57
CA ALA A 151 -2.32 -8.83 -20.10
C ALA A 151 -3.02 -8.09 -21.26
N ASP A 152 -4.34 -7.91 -21.20
CA ASP A 152 -5.11 -7.09 -22.14
C ASP A 152 -5.13 -5.63 -21.71
N LEU A 153 -5.23 -5.41 -20.39
CA LEU A 153 -5.15 -4.10 -19.77
C LEU A 153 -4.29 -4.18 -18.52
N ILE A 154 -3.45 -3.18 -18.32
CA ILE A 154 -2.64 -3.04 -17.10
C ILE A 154 -3.10 -1.78 -16.37
N VAL A 155 -3.45 -1.91 -15.11
CA VAL A 155 -3.62 -0.76 -14.23
C VAL A 155 -2.43 -0.67 -13.28
N THR A 156 -2.00 0.55 -12.99
CA THR A 156 -0.89 0.81 -12.07
C THR A 156 -1.25 1.91 -11.08
N SER A 157 -0.70 1.83 -9.88
CA SER A 157 -1.06 2.70 -8.77
C SER A 157 -0.45 4.12 -8.84
N SER A 158 0.38 4.41 -9.86
CA SER A 158 1.04 5.72 -10.01
C SER A 158 1.36 6.06 -11.47
N GLY A 159 1.43 7.36 -11.78
CA GLY A 159 1.91 7.88 -13.07
C GLY A 159 3.35 7.46 -13.38
N PRO A 160 4.31 7.59 -12.44
CA PRO A 160 5.66 7.08 -12.62
C PRO A 160 5.71 5.57 -12.96
N GLY A 161 4.87 4.75 -12.34
CA GLY A 161 4.75 3.32 -12.69
C GLY A 161 4.21 3.11 -14.10
N ALA A 162 3.23 3.92 -14.53
CA ALA A 162 2.73 3.86 -15.91
C ALA A 162 3.79 4.29 -16.93
N HIS A 163 4.61 5.27 -16.58
CA HIS A 163 5.73 5.72 -17.41
C HIS A 163 6.77 4.63 -17.60
N ASP A 164 7.19 3.97 -16.50
CA ASP A 164 8.13 2.84 -16.55
C ASP A 164 7.60 1.69 -17.44
N LEU A 165 6.32 1.34 -17.34
CA LEU A 165 5.70 0.33 -18.20
C LEU A 165 5.71 0.72 -19.67
N ARG A 166 5.48 1.97 -20.01
CA ARG A 166 5.50 2.45 -21.40
C ARG A 166 6.90 2.54 -21.96
N ASP A 167 7.84 3.07 -21.22
CA ASP A 167 9.20 3.34 -21.67
C ASP A 167 10.10 2.11 -21.61
N ARG A 168 10.18 1.47 -20.46
CA ARG A 168 11.05 0.31 -20.26
C ARG A 168 10.53 -0.95 -20.96
N TRP A 169 9.20 -1.15 -20.92
CA TRP A 169 8.56 -2.34 -21.46
C TRP A 169 7.92 -2.12 -22.83
N GLN A 170 7.97 -0.90 -23.35
CA GLN A 170 7.41 -0.52 -24.64
C GLN A 170 5.92 -0.89 -24.78
N MET A 171 5.17 -0.72 -23.66
CA MET A 171 3.74 -1.00 -23.66
C MET A 171 2.96 0.09 -24.36
N ALA A 172 1.97 -0.28 -25.19
CA ALA A 172 1.08 0.67 -25.84
C ALA A 172 0.34 1.54 -24.81
N GLY A 173 0.20 2.83 -25.10
CA GLY A 173 -0.37 3.79 -24.15
C GLY A 173 -1.83 3.53 -23.81
N ASP A 174 -2.59 2.89 -24.69
CA ASP A 174 -3.98 2.45 -24.49
C ASP A 174 -4.08 1.20 -23.61
N LYS A 175 -3.01 0.43 -23.49
CA LYS A 175 -2.93 -0.78 -22.66
C LYS A 175 -2.60 -0.47 -21.19
N VAL A 176 -2.05 0.70 -20.87
CA VAL A 176 -1.65 1.07 -19.52
C VAL A 176 -2.48 2.24 -19.02
N ARG A 177 -3.16 2.05 -17.89
CA ARG A 177 -3.96 3.08 -17.21
C ARG A 177 -3.45 3.30 -15.78
N VAL A 178 -3.49 4.55 -15.35
CA VAL A 178 -3.24 4.87 -13.94
C VAL A 178 -4.56 4.74 -13.18
N LEU A 179 -4.56 3.88 -12.17
CA LEU A 179 -5.62 3.73 -11.19
C LEU A 179 -4.99 3.79 -9.80
N MET A 180 -4.85 5.01 -9.28
CA MET A 180 -4.30 5.21 -7.94
C MET A 180 -5.16 4.51 -6.89
N ASP A 181 -4.57 4.21 -5.74
CA ASP A 181 -5.31 3.76 -4.58
C ASP A 181 -6.37 4.79 -4.18
N GLY A 182 -7.38 4.31 -3.50
CA GLY A 182 -8.40 5.12 -2.87
C GLY A 182 -8.43 4.93 -1.36
N VAL A 183 -9.35 5.63 -0.72
CA VAL A 183 -9.65 5.51 0.69
C VAL A 183 -11.15 5.57 0.91
N ASP A 184 -11.68 4.78 1.85
CA ASP A 184 -13.05 4.94 2.32
C ASP A 184 -13.12 6.20 3.20
N THR A 185 -13.66 7.28 2.62
CA THR A 185 -13.67 8.60 3.26
C THR A 185 -14.72 8.73 4.36
N ASP A 186 -15.62 7.78 4.52
CA ASP A 186 -16.56 7.70 5.63
C ASP A 186 -15.90 7.00 6.82
N GLU A 187 -15.18 5.92 6.55
CA GLU A 187 -14.40 5.18 7.55
C GLU A 187 -13.21 6.01 8.05
N PHE A 188 -12.41 6.54 7.13
CA PHE A 188 -11.30 7.44 7.41
C PHE A 188 -11.77 8.90 7.32
N SER A 189 -12.05 9.47 8.48
CA SER A 189 -12.53 10.85 8.60
C SER A 189 -11.94 11.53 9.83
N PRO A 190 -11.84 12.87 9.85
CA PRO A 190 -11.38 13.60 11.02
C PRO A 190 -12.24 13.27 12.25
N ARG A 191 -11.60 12.89 13.35
CA ARG A 191 -12.24 12.52 14.62
C ARG A 191 -11.46 13.11 15.79
N SER A 192 -12.09 13.20 16.96
CA SER A 192 -11.38 13.55 18.20
C SER A 192 -10.37 12.46 18.57
N GLY A 193 -9.11 12.83 18.72
CA GLY A 193 -8.04 11.93 19.12
C GLY A 193 -7.93 11.69 20.62
N ALA A 194 -8.76 12.36 21.44
CA ALA A 194 -8.62 12.35 22.90
C ALA A 194 -8.68 10.92 23.51
N ASP A 195 -9.59 10.09 23.00
CA ASP A 195 -9.74 8.72 23.48
C ASP A 195 -8.55 7.84 23.08
N ALA A 196 -8.05 7.95 21.85
CA ALA A 196 -6.88 7.23 21.40
C ALA A 196 -5.64 7.64 22.20
N ARG A 197 -5.41 8.94 22.42
CA ARG A 197 -4.30 9.45 23.25
C ARG A 197 -4.36 8.91 24.66
N ARG A 198 -5.55 8.95 25.31
CA ARG A 198 -5.75 8.45 26.67
C ARG A 198 -5.44 6.95 26.77
N ARG A 199 -5.91 6.12 25.83
CA ARG A 199 -5.64 4.68 25.78
C ARG A 199 -4.17 4.36 25.61
N LEU A 200 -3.45 5.21 24.87
CA LEU A 200 -2.02 5.05 24.57
C LEU A 200 -1.12 5.71 25.63
N GLY A 201 -1.68 6.37 26.65
CA GLY A 201 -0.92 7.09 27.68
C GLY A 201 -0.19 8.33 27.16
N ILE A 202 -0.66 8.91 26.04
CA ILE A 202 -0.07 10.12 25.45
C ILE A 202 -0.69 11.35 26.08
N LEU A 203 0.17 12.27 26.55
CA LEU A 203 -0.29 13.51 27.20
C LEU A 203 -1.06 14.42 26.22
N PRO A 204 -2.17 15.06 26.65
CA PRO A 204 -3.01 15.89 25.78
C PRO A 204 -2.25 17.03 25.08
N ASP A 205 -1.32 17.68 25.79
CA ASP A 205 -0.62 18.88 25.34
C ASP A 205 0.68 18.59 24.56
N VAL A 206 0.96 17.32 24.26
CA VAL A 206 2.12 16.93 23.46
C VAL A 206 1.69 16.70 22.03
N PRO A 207 2.28 17.40 21.03
CA PRO A 207 2.04 17.10 19.63
C PRO A 207 2.40 15.65 19.30
N VAL A 208 1.63 15.04 18.40
CA VAL A 208 1.79 13.63 18.00
C VAL A 208 2.05 13.52 16.52
N ALA A 209 3.19 12.94 16.14
CA ALA A 209 3.49 12.55 14.77
C ALA A 209 3.20 11.07 14.58
N VAL A 210 2.35 10.73 13.59
CA VAL A 210 1.91 9.34 13.37
C VAL A 210 2.57 8.73 12.15
N PHE A 211 2.95 7.46 12.26
CA PHE A 211 3.36 6.61 11.16
C PHE A 211 2.48 5.35 11.12
N LEU A 212 2.00 4.97 9.94
CA LEU A 212 1.23 3.76 9.71
C LEU A 212 1.88 2.92 8.61
N GLY A 213 2.18 1.65 8.88
CA GLY A 213 2.62 0.72 7.85
C GLY A 213 3.59 -0.35 8.34
N VAL A 214 4.05 -1.18 7.40
CA VAL A 214 5.09 -2.18 7.67
C VAL A 214 6.38 -1.48 8.08
N MET A 215 7.03 -1.99 9.12
CA MET A 215 8.28 -1.42 9.64
C MET A 215 9.48 -2.10 8.98
N ASN A 216 10.14 -1.39 8.09
CA ASN A 216 11.39 -1.80 7.44
C ASN A 216 12.14 -0.58 6.90
N ALA A 217 13.37 -0.77 6.43
CA ALA A 217 14.19 0.29 5.85
C ALA A 217 13.54 0.92 4.61
N TYR A 218 12.88 0.11 3.78
CA TYR A 218 12.18 0.58 2.58
C TYR A 218 11.03 1.55 2.90
N GLN A 219 10.37 1.38 4.05
CA GLN A 219 9.35 2.31 4.53
C GLN A 219 9.94 3.51 5.28
N GLY A 220 11.29 3.62 5.35
CA GLY A 220 12.02 4.74 5.92
C GLY A 220 12.11 4.74 7.45
N MET A 221 11.96 3.57 8.09
CA MET A 221 11.99 3.51 9.56
C MET A 221 13.32 3.91 10.16
N ASP A 222 14.45 3.59 9.51
CA ASP A 222 15.79 3.97 9.97
C ASP A 222 15.96 5.50 9.94
N ILE A 223 15.51 6.13 8.85
CA ILE A 223 15.52 7.59 8.67
C ILE A 223 14.60 8.27 9.69
N LEU A 224 13.43 7.67 9.95
CA LEU A 224 12.50 8.19 10.95
C LEU A 224 13.09 8.18 12.37
N LEU A 225 13.80 7.10 12.75
CA LEU A 225 14.48 7.03 14.04
C LEU A 225 15.62 8.05 14.14
N GLU A 226 16.37 8.27 13.06
CA GLU A 226 17.41 9.28 13.00
C GLU A 226 16.84 10.69 13.15
N ALA A 227 15.80 11.04 12.38
CA ALA A 227 15.10 12.33 12.51
C ALA A 227 14.51 12.54 13.91
N ALA A 228 13.93 11.50 14.52
CA ALA A 228 13.42 11.54 15.89
C ALA A 228 14.53 11.79 16.92
N GLY A 229 15.72 11.22 16.73
CA GLY A 229 16.91 11.47 17.54
C GLY A 229 17.33 12.95 17.50
N MET A 230 17.46 13.50 16.27
CA MET A 230 17.80 14.92 16.07
C MET A 230 16.81 15.87 16.74
N LEU A 231 15.49 15.60 16.60
CA LEU A 231 14.45 16.38 17.28
C LEU A 231 14.51 16.23 18.80
N GLY A 232 14.91 15.05 19.29
CA GLY A 232 15.15 14.81 20.71
C GLY A 232 16.29 15.66 21.26
N GLU A 233 17.42 15.72 20.57
CA GLU A 233 18.61 16.54 20.92
C GLU A 233 18.29 18.04 20.92
N ARG A 234 17.41 18.49 20.02
CA ARG A 234 16.93 19.88 19.96
C ARG A 234 15.93 20.22 21.09
N GLY A 235 15.51 19.24 21.87
CA GLY A 235 14.49 19.44 22.92
C GLY A 235 13.07 19.62 22.39
N THR A 236 12.81 19.34 21.11
CA THR A 236 11.47 19.47 20.50
C THR A 236 10.47 18.62 21.25
N LYS A 237 9.38 19.20 21.76
CA LYS A 237 8.26 18.49 22.37
C LYS A 237 7.47 17.77 21.29
N LEU A 238 7.63 16.44 21.17
CA LEU A 238 6.95 15.64 20.17
C LEU A 238 6.87 14.18 20.64
N HIS A 239 5.74 13.55 20.44
CA HIS A 239 5.54 12.13 20.61
C HIS A 239 5.33 11.45 19.27
N PHE A 240 5.99 10.32 19.04
CA PHE A 240 5.86 9.51 17.82
C PHE A 240 4.96 8.32 18.09
N LEU A 241 3.86 8.21 17.38
CA LEU A 241 2.97 7.05 17.40
C LEU A 241 3.22 6.19 16.16
N ILE A 242 3.86 5.05 16.34
CA ILE A 242 4.31 4.15 15.28
C ILE A 242 3.40 2.94 15.25
N MET A 243 2.57 2.85 14.21
CA MET A 243 1.55 1.83 14.04
C MET A 243 1.95 0.84 12.94
N GLY A 244 2.19 -0.41 13.29
CA GLY A 244 2.55 -1.46 12.33
C GLY A 244 3.48 -2.52 12.90
N PHE A 245 4.02 -3.35 12.03
CA PHE A 245 4.86 -4.51 12.38
C PHE A 245 5.93 -4.79 11.30
N PRO A 246 6.98 -5.58 11.58
CA PRO A 246 7.43 -6.03 12.91
C PRO A 246 8.09 -4.87 13.66
N GLU A 247 7.74 -4.69 14.93
CA GLU A 247 8.22 -3.55 15.73
C GLU A 247 9.42 -3.85 16.62
N GLU A 248 9.71 -5.11 16.91
CA GLU A 248 10.67 -5.49 17.97
C GLU A 248 12.08 -4.93 17.73
N CYS A 249 12.55 -4.96 16.49
CA CYS A 249 13.86 -4.43 16.14
C CYS A 249 13.90 -2.90 16.31
N TYR A 250 12.90 -2.20 15.79
CA TYR A 250 12.81 -0.74 15.83
C TYR A 250 12.54 -0.21 17.24
N ARG A 251 11.80 -0.96 18.07
CA ARG A 251 11.61 -0.66 19.49
C ARG A 251 12.95 -0.71 20.23
N ARG A 252 13.79 -1.73 19.99
CA ARG A 252 15.15 -1.80 20.58
C ARG A 252 16.01 -0.63 20.12
N MET A 253 16.05 -0.35 18.82
CA MET A 253 16.81 0.77 18.27
C MET A 253 16.37 2.11 18.87
N ALA A 254 15.07 2.29 19.12
CA ALA A 254 14.55 3.49 19.79
C ALA A 254 15.03 3.59 21.24
N VAL A 255 15.07 2.47 21.99
CA VAL A 255 15.62 2.43 23.34
C VAL A 255 17.10 2.79 23.34
N GLU A 256 17.90 2.17 22.47
CA GLU A 256 19.34 2.41 22.32
C GLU A 256 19.66 3.88 21.98
N ARG A 257 18.75 4.57 21.29
CA ARG A 257 18.87 6.00 20.95
C ARG A 257 18.22 6.95 21.99
N GLY A 258 17.77 6.44 23.13
CA GLY A 258 17.14 7.25 24.17
C GLY A 258 15.74 7.78 23.83
N LEU A 259 15.04 7.17 22.87
CA LEU A 259 13.74 7.63 22.38
C LEU A 259 12.55 6.94 23.05
N ALA A 260 12.78 6.00 23.99
CA ALA A 260 11.73 5.17 24.60
C ALA A 260 10.57 5.97 25.20
N GLY A 261 10.86 7.12 25.85
CA GLY A 261 9.83 8.02 26.42
C GLY A 261 9.09 8.90 25.42
N ARG A 262 9.50 8.89 24.15
CA ARG A 262 8.96 9.75 23.08
C ARG A 262 8.27 8.94 21.96
N MET A 263 8.32 7.60 22.01
CA MET A 263 7.79 6.74 20.98
C MET A 263 6.86 5.68 21.56
N THR A 264 5.69 5.54 20.99
CA THR A 264 4.78 4.43 21.24
C THR A 264 4.70 3.57 19.98
N PHE A 265 4.99 2.28 20.13
CA PHE A 265 4.83 1.28 19.09
C PHE A 265 3.60 0.44 19.40
N THR A 266 2.62 0.41 18.53
CA THR A 266 1.37 -0.34 18.77
C THR A 266 1.48 -1.81 18.40
N GLY A 267 2.49 -2.18 17.61
CA GLY A 267 2.49 -3.46 16.91
C GLY A 267 1.46 -3.49 15.79
N ARG A 268 1.07 -4.69 15.39
CA ARG A 268 0.03 -4.89 14.38
C ARG A 268 -1.30 -4.33 14.87
N ILE A 269 -1.94 -3.54 14.02
CA ILE A 269 -3.30 -3.04 14.23
C ILE A 269 -4.23 -3.62 13.18
N ASP A 270 -5.49 -3.78 13.52
CA ASP A 270 -6.52 -4.12 12.53
C ASP A 270 -6.85 -2.91 11.66
N TYR A 271 -7.11 -3.15 10.38
CA TYR A 271 -7.44 -2.08 9.43
C TYR A 271 -8.61 -1.21 9.90
N ALA A 272 -9.62 -1.83 10.53
CA ALA A 272 -10.78 -1.13 11.07
C ALA A 272 -10.43 -0.14 12.21
N ASP A 273 -9.35 -0.39 12.95
CA ASP A 273 -8.91 0.46 14.07
C ASP A 273 -7.99 1.61 13.61
N ALA A 274 -7.50 1.55 12.38
CA ALA A 274 -6.51 2.50 11.87
C ALA A 274 -7.00 3.95 11.92
N ALA A 275 -8.25 4.21 11.51
CA ALA A 275 -8.81 5.57 11.53
C ALA A 275 -8.91 6.15 12.95
N ALA A 276 -9.29 5.32 13.94
CA ALA A 276 -9.37 5.73 15.34
C ALA A 276 -7.99 6.06 15.92
N LEU A 277 -6.98 5.27 15.59
CA LEU A 277 -5.59 5.51 16.05
C LEU A 277 -4.95 6.70 15.34
N LEU A 278 -5.20 6.88 14.04
CA LEU A 278 -4.73 8.05 13.29
C LEU A 278 -5.27 9.36 13.85
N SER A 279 -6.47 9.35 14.43
CA SER A 279 -7.05 10.54 15.05
C SER A 279 -6.24 11.09 16.24
N ALA A 280 -5.34 10.30 16.83
CA ALA A 280 -4.42 10.77 17.86
C ALA A 280 -3.34 11.74 17.31
N GLY A 281 -3.10 11.76 16.00
CA GLY A 281 -2.04 12.51 15.35
C GLY A 281 -2.36 13.99 15.09
N ASP A 282 -1.32 14.81 15.11
CA ASP A 282 -1.35 16.19 14.62
C ASP A 282 -0.66 16.34 13.25
N VAL A 283 0.26 15.43 12.95
CA VAL A 283 1.03 15.35 11.68
C VAL A 283 1.25 13.89 11.33
N ALA A 284 1.20 13.55 10.06
CA ALA A 284 1.49 12.22 9.55
C ALA A 284 2.85 12.16 8.84
N LEU A 285 3.53 11.01 8.95
CA LEU A 285 4.88 10.80 8.47
C LEU A 285 4.93 9.75 7.36
N ALA A 286 5.55 10.10 6.25
CA ALA A 286 5.67 9.23 5.08
C ALA A 286 7.09 9.22 4.50
N PRO A 287 8.10 8.70 5.24
CA PRO A 287 9.50 8.66 4.81
C PRO A 287 9.82 7.48 3.87
N LYS A 288 8.85 6.97 3.10
CA LYS A 288 9.03 5.83 2.20
C LYS A 288 10.10 6.11 1.14
N VAL A 289 11.05 5.19 1.01
CA VAL A 289 12.15 5.23 0.05
C VAL A 289 11.74 4.49 -1.23
N SER A 290 10.91 5.12 -2.06
CA SER A 290 10.48 4.60 -3.37
C SER A 290 10.19 5.73 -4.33
N LEU A 291 10.55 5.55 -5.60
CA LEU A 291 10.34 6.53 -6.66
C LEU A 291 9.14 6.19 -7.57
N THR A 292 8.69 4.96 -7.57
CA THR A 292 7.67 4.47 -8.53
C THR A 292 6.46 3.84 -7.86
N GLU A 293 6.63 3.22 -6.70
CA GLU A 293 5.56 2.52 -6.00
C GLU A 293 4.68 3.47 -5.18
N ALA A 294 3.37 3.34 -5.29
CA ALA A 294 2.41 4.15 -4.54
C ALA A 294 2.62 4.06 -3.03
N ASN A 295 2.29 5.14 -2.33
CA ASN A 295 2.38 5.27 -0.89
C ASN A 295 0.97 5.29 -0.29
N GLY A 296 0.30 4.15 -0.26
CA GLY A 296 -1.13 3.99 0.07
C GLY A 296 -1.56 4.65 1.38
N LYS A 297 -0.66 4.71 2.39
CA LYS A 297 -0.97 5.38 3.68
C LYS A 297 -1.29 6.86 3.53
N LEU A 298 -0.80 7.52 2.47
CA LEU A 298 -1.08 8.94 2.22
C LEU A 298 -2.57 9.21 2.09
N PHE A 299 -3.30 8.32 1.43
CA PHE A 299 -4.75 8.47 1.26
C PHE A 299 -5.48 8.42 2.60
N ASN A 300 -5.07 7.51 3.50
CA ASN A 300 -5.64 7.42 4.85
C ASN A 300 -5.32 8.68 5.68
N TYR A 301 -4.09 9.19 5.60
CA TYR A 301 -3.69 10.42 6.27
C TYR A 301 -4.49 11.62 5.80
N MET A 302 -4.58 11.80 4.47
CA MET A 302 -5.36 12.87 3.86
C MET A 302 -6.83 12.78 4.25
N ALA A 303 -7.41 11.58 4.20
CA ALA A 303 -8.81 11.37 4.57
C ALA A 303 -9.09 11.66 6.05
N CYS A 304 -8.16 11.37 6.94
CA CYS A 304 -8.24 11.74 8.36
C CYS A 304 -7.96 13.24 8.61
N GLY A 305 -7.66 14.02 7.58
CA GLY A 305 -7.32 15.44 7.73
C GLY A 305 -5.98 15.66 8.45
N LEU A 306 -5.01 14.77 8.23
CA LEU A 306 -3.67 14.94 8.79
C LEU A 306 -2.76 15.61 7.76
N PRO A 307 -2.09 16.72 8.11
CA PRO A 307 -1.01 17.27 7.27
C PRO A 307 0.16 16.28 7.24
N VAL A 308 0.77 16.13 6.07
CA VAL A 308 1.75 15.08 5.82
C VAL A 308 3.13 15.65 5.57
N VAL A 309 4.14 15.13 6.28
CA VAL A 309 5.56 15.26 5.92
C VAL A 309 6.00 14.02 5.17
N ALA A 310 6.48 14.19 3.94
CA ALA A 310 6.90 13.11 3.06
C ALA A 310 8.21 13.47 2.34
N PHE A 311 8.90 12.46 1.80
CA PHE A 311 9.99 12.76 0.87
C PHE A 311 9.49 13.35 -0.44
N ASP A 312 10.28 14.23 -1.02
CA ASP A 312 10.06 14.81 -2.33
C ASP A 312 10.34 13.76 -3.41
N THR A 313 9.29 13.04 -3.78
CA THR A 313 9.32 12.03 -4.84
C THR A 313 8.19 12.28 -5.84
N PRO A 314 8.34 11.87 -7.10
CA PRO A 314 7.29 12.02 -8.09
C PRO A 314 5.94 11.44 -7.63
N VAL A 315 5.96 10.28 -6.98
CA VAL A 315 4.75 9.60 -6.46
C VAL A 315 4.10 10.38 -5.32
N ASN A 316 4.88 10.84 -4.34
CA ASN A 316 4.32 11.64 -3.24
C ASN A 316 3.75 12.97 -3.73
N ARG A 317 4.43 13.60 -4.71
CA ARG A 317 3.91 14.82 -5.35
C ARG A 317 2.63 14.58 -6.14
N GLU A 318 2.53 13.46 -6.86
CA GLU A 318 1.32 13.09 -7.58
C GLU A 318 0.11 12.93 -6.63
N ILE A 319 0.31 12.29 -5.47
CA ILE A 319 -0.76 12.05 -4.49
C ILE A 319 -1.10 13.31 -3.70
N LEU A 320 -0.11 13.94 -3.07
CA LEU A 320 -0.33 15.06 -2.15
C LEU A 320 -0.49 16.40 -2.88
N GLY A 321 0.23 16.63 -3.99
CA GLY A 321 0.26 17.94 -4.66
C GLY A 321 0.70 19.05 -3.69
N GLU A 322 -0.04 20.14 -3.66
CA GLU A 322 0.25 21.30 -2.80
C GLU A 322 -0.08 21.07 -1.30
N THR A 323 -0.73 19.95 -0.96
CA THR A 323 -1.08 19.65 0.43
C THR A 323 0.03 18.94 1.20
N GLY A 324 1.12 18.55 0.53
CA GLY A 324 2.28 17.88 1.14
C GLY A 324 3.34 18.86 1.64
N VAL A 325 4.00 18.50 2.74
CA VAL A 325 5.26 19.13 3.18
C VAL A 325 6.40 18.20 2.78
N TYR A 326 7.30 18.68 1.92
CA TYR A 326 8.28 17.82 1.28
C TYR A 326 9.68 18.02 1.86
N ALA A 327 10.30 16.91 2.25
CA ALA A 327 11.70 16.82 2.64
C ALA A 327 12.55 16.23 1.51
N ARG A 328 13.82 16.57 1.46
CA ARG A 328 14.77 15.96 0.51
C ARG A 328 14.78 14.45 0.65
N PHE A 329 14.77 13.75 -0.48
CA PHE A 329 14.76 12.29 -0.52
C PHE A 329 15.93 11.68 0.26
N GLY A 330 15.63 10.82 1.22
CA GLY A 330 16.61 10.11 2.04
C GLY A 330 17.32 10.94 3.11
N ASP A 331 16.96 12.21 3.29
CA ASP A 331 17.63 13.13 4.23
C ASP A 331 16.84 13.25 5.55
N ALA A 332 17.37 12.61 6.60
CA ALA A 332 16.75 12.62 7.93
C ALA A 332 16.77 14.02 8.57
N GLY A 333 17.80 14.82 8.31
CA GLY A 333 17.93 16.19 8.83
C GLY A 333 16.87 17.11 8.25
N ASP A 334 16.74 17.15 6.92
CA ASP A 334 15.69 17.95 6.27
C ASP A 334 14.28 17.44 6.63
N PHE A 335 14.11 16.11 6.82
CA PHE A 335 12.84 15.56 7.29
C PHE A 335 12.49 16.06 8.70
N ALA A 336 13.47 16.11 9.62
CA ALA A 336 13.31 16.66 10.96
C ALA A 336 12.99 18.16 10.90
N ASP A 337 13.70 18.95 10.08
CA ASP A 337 13.49 20.39 9.92
C ASP A 337 12.07 20.70 9.41
N ARG A 338 11.59 19.96 8.39
CA ARG A 338 10.22 20.11 7.86
C ARG A 338 9.16 19.76 8.89
N LEU A 339 9.38 18.70 9.65
CA LEU A 339 8.45 18.30 10.71
C LEU A 339 8.39 19.36 11.81
N GLU A 340 9.54 19.83 12.30
CA GLU A 340 9.63 20.88 13.33
C GLU A 340 8.98 22.18 12.89
N ALA A 341 9.28 22.64 11.66
CA ALA A 341 8.68 23.85 11.09
C ALA A 341 7.16 23.75 10.96
N LEU A 342 6.66 22.56 10.57
CA LEU A 342 5.22 22.31 10.47
C LEU A 342 4.56 22.30 11.86
N LEU A 343 5.20 21.69 12.86
CA LEU A 343 4.70 21.68 14.24
C LEU A 343 4.63 23.08 14.86
N ALA A 344 5.58 23.95 14.54
CA ALA A 344 5.60 25.33 15.01
C ALA A 344 4.49 26.21 14.40
N ASN A 345 3.94 25.85 13.24
CA ASN A 345 2.97 26.68 12.52
C ASN A 345 1.56 26.06 12.56
N HIS A 346 0.78 26.45 13.58
CA HIS A 346 -0.56 25.93 13.79
C HIS A 346 -1.54 26.24 12.63
N GLU A 347 -1.49 27.47 12.10
CA GLU A 347 -2.40 27.88 11.02
C GLU A 347 -2.10 27.11 9.73
N LYS A 348 -0.82 26.91 9.40
CA LYS A 348 -0.42 26.08 8.26
C LYS A 348 -0.87 24.63 8.44
N ARG A 349 -0.76 24.07 9.64
CA ARG A 349 -1.24 22.71 9.91
C ARG A 349 -2.73 22.59 9.66
N LYS A 350 -3.53 23.51 10.18
CA LYS A 350 -4.99 23.53 9.99
C LYS A 350 -5.37 23.64 8.52
N GLU A 351 -4.73 24.51 7.78
CA GLU A 351 -5.04 24.73 6.37
C GLU A 351 -4.66 23.48 5.53
N LEU A 352 -3.48 22.91 5.74
CA LEU A 352 -3.08 21.68 5.06
C LEU A 352 -3.98 20.49 5.42
N ALA A 353 -4.42 20.40 6.68
CA ALA A 353 -5.35 19.37 7.13
C ALA A 353 -6.68 19.44 6.37
N ARG A 354 -7.25 20.66 6.27
CA ARG A 354 -8.50 20.92 5.52
C ARG A 354 -8.34 20.58 4.04
N GLN A 355 -7.31 21.11 3.40
CA GLN A 355 -7.05 20.90 1.97
C GLN A 355 -6.78 19.42 1.65
N SER A 356 -6.02 18.72 2.50
CA SER A 356 -5.77 17.28 2.35
C SER A 356 -7.07 16.47 2.40
N ARG A 357 -7.94 16.78 3.38
CA ARG A 357 -9.25 16.12 3.49
C ARG A 357 -10.13 16.37 2.26
N GLU A 358 -10.24 17.62 1.83
CA GLU A 358 -11.03 18.00 0.65
C GLU A 358 -10.53 17.28 -0.61
N LYS A 359 -9.20 17.23 -0.80
CA LYS A 359 -8.61 16.51 -1.91
C LYS A 359 -8.89 15.00 -1.83
N ALA A 360 -8.75 14.38 -0.64
CA ALA A 360 -9.04 12.96 -0.46
C ALA A 360 -10.49 12.62 -0.84
N VAL A 361 -11.46 13.40 -0.38
CA VAL A 361 -12.88 13.19 -0.70
C VAL A 361 -13.16 13.36 -2.19
N ARG A 362 -12.63 14.42 -2.80
CA ARG A 362 -12.90 14.75 -4.19
C ARG A 362 -12.22 13.79 -5.17
N GLU A 363 -10.94 13.43 -4.92
CA GLU A 363 -10.09 12.78 -5.90
C GLU A 363 -9.73 11.33 -5.57
N HIS A 364 -9.70 10.98 -4.28
CA HIS A 364 -9.13 9.71 -3.82
C HIS A 364 -10.13 8.80 -3.08
N SER A 365 -11.43 9.11 -3.12
CA SER A 365 -12.43 8.21 -2.54
C SER A 365 -12.55 6.92 -3.36
N TRP A 366 -12.81 5.78 -2.70
CA TRP A 366 -13.13 4.52 -3.41
C TRP A 366 -14.44 4.62 -4.21
N GLU A 367 -15.30 5.58 -3.90
CA GLU A 367 -16.45 5.89 -4.75
C GLU A 367 -15.99 6.37 -6.14
N SER A 368 -15.07 7.31 -6.20
CA SER A 368 -14.50 7.82 -7.45
C SER A 368 -13.64 6.76 -8.16
N ARG A 369 -12.69 6.14 -7.44
CA ARG A 369 -11.76 5.14 -8.00
C ARG A 369 -12.45 3.88 -8.47
N GLY A 370 -13.45 3.41 -7.71
CA GLY A 370 -14.28 2.28 -8.11
C GLY A 370 -15.08 2.54 -9.38
N GLY A 371 -15.54 3.78 -9.62
CA GLY A 371 -16.16 4.17 -10.89
C GLY A 371 -15.20 4.05 -12.07
N CYS A 372 -13.94 4.47 -11.88
CA CYS A 372 -12.90 4.28 -12.90
C CYS A 372 -12.63 2.80 -13.18
N LEU A 373 -12.50 1.99 -12.12
CA LEU A 373 -12.27 0.54 -12.26
C LEU A 373 -13.45 -0.16 -12.97
N ASP A 374 -14.70 0.17 -12.59
CA ASP A 374 -15.91 -0.34 -13.23
C ASP A 374 -15.92 -0.04 -14.74
N ALA A 375 -15.64 1.22 -15.11
CA ALA A 375 -15.58 1.61 -16.52
C ALA A 375 -14.50 0.83 -17.30
N LEU A 376 -13.33 0.59 -16.70
CA LEU A 376 -12.26 -0.22 -17.29
C LEU A 376 -12.69 -1.69 -17.45
N CYS A 377 -13.35 -2.26 -16.43
CA CYS A 377 -13.86 -3.63 -16.49
C CYS A 377 -14.93 -3.78 -17.58
N ARG A 378 -15.92 -2.88 -17.64
CA ARG A 378 -16.96 -2.91 -18.68
C ARG A 378 -16.37 -2.78 -20.09
N GLY A 379 -15.41 -1.85 -20.26
CA GLY A 379 -14.74 -1.68 -21.57
C GLY A 379 -13.87 -2.87 -21.97
N LEU A 380 -13.44 -3.69 -21.03
CA LEU A 380 -12.63 -4.89 -21.29
C LEU A 380 -13.49 -6.11 -21.59
N ALA A 381 -14.69 -6.22 -21.00
CA ALA A 381 -15.62 -7.31 -21.22
C ALA A 381 -16.39 -7.23 -22.57
N GLY A 382 -16.36 -6.07 -23.23
CA GLY A 382 -17.05 -5.79 -24.51
C GLY A 382 -18.34 -5.08 -24.25
#